data_55b1de210588816f9bbba3f90e8c7efe
#
_entry.id   55b1de210588816f9bbba3f90e8c7efe
#
_cell.length_a   1.000
_cell.length_b   1.000
_cell.length_c   1.000
_cell.angle_alpha   90.00
_cell.angle_beta   90.00
_cell.angle_gamma   90.00
#
_symmetry.space_group_name_H-M   'P 1'
#
loop_
_entity.id
_entity.type
_entity.pdbx_description
1 polymer ?
#
loop_
_entity_poly.entity_id
_entity_poly.type
_entity_poly.pdbx_seq_one_letter_code
_entity_poly.pdbx_strand_id
1 'polypeptide(L)'
;MSESYYAIEKFAEAERSFASIIEAMPIKRKAIDIYREKNNVQRAKDTFSELESIKRKLLDTVRETGLLFSECDIPDCSEYANKLYGAVKSFNLLTPDYTKLISAVTVLKNRIPKTETVDATLIGRLMNNVKMGYYPTDIAHVKMMKKALRFPENKVNLFDPCCGCGLALEALALGTDSVTYGTEIDEARGKEAETRLSRVGFGSFFFSRISSEAFHVLFLNPPYLNVIGEGGVKARSEKRFLVESMHHLMPDGVLIYIVPYYRLTYDICRVLCDNFRNISVFRFLDSEFSKFRQIVVFGIKKKKEDGSAEAEKLSRFAMLPEKIPMIDTLGTEVYAVPGIEKKVEVFKGANFNLGELKRQLAKSKSINMFFEKSKIDAMEKRPLLPLNIGQVGLIGGSGLINGYVDCDTPHVIKGRIIKEVKRRENEEEGTLTETRVNRMLFNILTPEGVKHLA
;
A
#
# COMPACT_ATOMS: atom_id res chain seq x y z
N MET A 1 -5.66 0.60 21.09
CA MET A 1 -5.82 -0.84 20.77
C MET A 1 -5.66 -0.96 19.27
N SER A 2 -4.81 -1.87 18.77
CA SER A 2 -4.56 -1.98 17.34
C SER A 2 -5.78 -2.60 16.64
N GLU A 3 -6.07 -2.20 15.40
CA GLU A 3 -7.20 -2.71 14.59
C GLU A 3 -7.14 -4.23 14.39
N SER A 4 -5.95 -4.83 14.43
CA SER A 4 -5.77 -6.30 14.42
C SER A 4 -6.35 -6.97 15.67
N TYR A 5 -6.26 -6.32 16.81
CA TYR A 5 -6.90 -6.80 18.03
C TYR A 5 -8.42 -6.76 17.90
N TYR A 6 -8.94 -5.74 17.20
CA TYR A 6 -10.36 -5.58 16.90
C TYR A 6 -10.92 -6.70 16.03
N ALA A 7 -10.22 -7.09 14.95
CA ALA A 7 -10.69 -8.18 14.08
C ALA A 7 -10.68 -9.55 14.79
N ILE A 8 -9.64 -9.83 15.58
CA ILE A 8 -9.55 -11.05 16.40
C ILE A 8 -10.68 -11.08 17.45
N GLU A 9 -10.94 -9.95 18.10
CA GLU A 9 -12.02 -9.82 19.08
C GLU A 9 -13.40 -10.02 18.42
N LYS A 10 -13.61 -9.47 17.22
CA LYS A 10 -14.84 -9.65 16.44
C LYS A 10 -15.05 -11.11 16.01
N PHE A 11 -14.02 -11.82 15.59
CA PHE A 11 -14.12 -13.25 15.31
C PHE A 11 -14.45 -14.07 16.56
N ALA A 12 -13.86 -13.75 17.71
CA ALA A 12 -14.17 -14.40 18.97
C ALA A 12 -15.60 -14.08 19.45
N GLU A 13 -16.10 -12.87 19.22
CA GLU A 13 -17.50 -12.50 19.45
C GLU A 13 -18.46 -13.31 18.54
N ALA A 14 -18.14 -13.38 17.25
CA ALA A 14 -18.91 -14.15 16.28
C ALA A 14 -18.95 -15.66 16.67
N GLU A 15 -17.81 -16.24 17.05
CA GLU A 15 -17.75 -17.63 17.48
C GLU A 15 -18.64 -17.90 18.70
N ARG A 16 -18.58 -17.03 19.72
CA ARG A 16 -19.46 -17.12 20.92
C ARG A 16 -20.94 -16.98 20.54
N SER A 17 -21.26 -16.04 19.64
CA SER A 17 -22.61 -15.84 19.16
C SER A 17 -23.14 -17.06 18.41
N PHE A 18 -22.37 -17.66 17.50
CA PHE A 18 -22.75 -18.89 16.81
C PHE A 18 -22.94 -20.05 17.79
N ALA A 19 -22.05 -20.21 18.78
CA ALA A 19 -22.20 -21.27 19.79
C ALA A 19 -23.52 -21.15 20.54
N SER A 20 -23.85 -19.96 21.03
CA SER A 20 -25.11 -19.68 21.73
C SER A 20 -26.34 -19.94 20.84
N ILE A 21 -26.28 -19.55 19.56
CA ILE A 21 -27.39 -19.71 18.60
C ILE A 21 -27.60 -21.19 18.25
N ILE A 22 -26.52 -21.94 17.99
CA ILE A 22 -26.54 -23.38 17.69
C ILE A 22 -27.24 -24.16 18.80
N GLU A 23 -26.98 -23.78 20.05
CA GLU A 23 -27.61 -24.42 21.22
C GLU A 23 -29.05 -23.97 21.40
N ALA A 24 -29.32 -22.66 21.33
CA ALA A 24 -30.63 -22.10 21.69
C ALA A 24 -31.73 -22.41 20.65
N MET A 25 -31.44 -22.39 19.36
CA MET A 25 -32.48 -22.53 18.32
C MET A 25 -33.24 -23.86 18.38
N PRO A 26 -32.59 -25.03 18.44
CA PRO A 26 -33.30 -26.31 18.53
C PRO A 26 -34.09 -26.46 19.82
N ILE A 27 -33.58 -25.95 20.93
CA ILE A 27 -34.24 -25.99 22.24
C ILE A 27 -35.54 -25.17 22.21
N LYS A 28 -35.47 -23.94 21.70
CA LYS A 28 -36.66 -23.07 21.58
C LYS A 28 -37.70 -23.64 20.61
N ARG A 29 -37.24 -24.26 19.53
CA ARG A 29 -38.17 -24.94 18.57
C ARG A 29 -38.91 -26.07 19.25
N LYS A 30 -38.22 -26.96 19.98
CA LYS A 30 -38.88 -28.06 20.74
C LYS A 30 -39.83 -27.53 21.80
N ALA A 31 -39.44 -26.45 22.49
CA ALA A 31 -40.30 -25.85 23.53
C ALA A 31 -41.64 -25.34 22.94
N ILE A 32 -41.67 -24.83 21.71
CA ILE A 32 -42.88 -24.41 21.05
C ILE A 32 -43.85 -25.61 20.85
N ASP A 33 -43.35 -26.75 20.44
CA ASP A 33 -44.18 -27.97 20.26
C ASP A 33 -44.76 -28.43 21.59
N ILE A 34 -43.92 -28.49 22.67
CA ILE A 34 -44.37 -28.84 24.02
C ILE A 34 -45.46 -27.88 24.51
N TYR A 35 -45.33 -26.57 24.27
CA TYR A 35 -46.36 -25.61 24.71
C TYR A 35 -47.64 -25.71 23.90
N ARG A 36 -47.56 -26.06 22.61
CA ARG A 36 -48.72 -26.32 21.75
C ARG A 36 -49.46 -27.58 22.22
N GLU A 37 -48.76 -28.68 22.52
CA GLU A 37 -49.35 -29.91 23.05
C GLU A 37 -50.06 -29.69 24.41
N LYS A 38 -49.52 -28.76 25.24
CA LYS A 38 -50.07 -28.36 26.53
C LYS A 38 -51.16 -27.28 26.41
N ASN A 39 -51.56 -26.91 25.23
CA ASN A 39 -52.54 -25.87 24.92
C ASN A 39 -52.20 -24.48 25.50
N ASN A 40 -50.90 -24.21 25.77
CA ASN A 40 -50.44 -22.94 26.29
C ASN A 40 -50.03 -22.01 25.15
N VAL A 41 -51.07 -21.44 24.49
CA VAL A 41 -50.91 -20.61 23.29
C VAL A 41 -50.05 -19.36 23.54
N GLN A 42 -50.17 -18.75 24.72
CA GLN A 42 -49.41 -17.52 25.02
C GLN A 42 -47.93 -17.82 25.09
N ARG A 43 -47.49 -18.81 25.87
CA ARG A 43 -46.11 -19.23 25.95
C ARG A 43 -45.52 -19.69 24.62
N ALA A 44 -46.35 -20.38 23.79
CA ALA A 44 -45.89 -20.78 22.46
C ALA A 44 -45.62 -19.54 21.55
N LYS A 45 -46.45 -18.49 21.63
CA LYS A 45 -46.22 -17.21 20.92
C LYS A 45 -45.00 -16.49 21.40
N ASP A 46 -44.80 -16.35 22.73
CA ASP A 46 -43.67 -15.67 23.31
C ASP A 46 -42.35 -16.38 22.92
N THR A 47 -42.32 -17.72 23.01
CA THR A 47 -41.17 -18.51 22.60
C THR A 47 -40.89 -18.42 21.10
N PHE A 48 -41.91 -18.29 20.27
CA PHE A 48 -41.75 -18.06 18.85
C PHE A 48 -41.12 -16.69 18.55
N SER A 49 -41.55 -15.64 19.24
CA SER A 49 -40.96 -14.29 19.13
C SER A 49 -39.48 -14.30 19.55
N GLU A 50 -39.14 -15.05 20.59
CA GLU A 50 -37.73 -15.25 20.99
C GLU A 50 -36.94 -15.98 19.88
N LEU A 51 -37.51 -17.01 19.26
CA LEU A 51 -36.89 -17.74 18.15
C LEU A 51 -36.66 -16.84 16.90
N GLU A 52 -37.62 -15.94 16.60
CA GLU A 52 -37.46 -14.92 15.56
C GLU A 52 -36.33 -13.94 15.88
N SER A 53 -36.18 -13.54 17.15
CA SER A 53 -35.08 -12.70 17.59
C SER A 53 -33.73 -13.40 17.42
N ILE A 54 -33.64 -14.71 17.77
CA ILE A 54 -32.44 -15.52 17.56
C ILE A 54 -32.12 -15.63 16.05
N LYS A 55 -33.12 -15.82 15.19
CA LYS A 55 -32.92 -15.82 13.72
C LYS A 55 -32.36 -14.49 13.23
N ARG A 56 -32.87 -13.36 13.71
CA ARG A 56 -32.33 -12.02 13.35
C ARG A 56 -30.87 -11.89 13.78
N LYS A 57 -30.56 -12.28 15.02
CA LYS A 57 -29.18 -12.29 15.51
C LYS A 57 -28.29 -13.19 14.67
N LEU A 58 -28.77 -14.36 14.24
CA LEU A 58 -28.02 -15.24 13.34
C LEU A 58 -27.72 -14.57 12.00
N LEU A 59 -28.71 -13.90 11.39
CA LEU A 59 -28.54 -13.18 10.13
C LEU A 59 -27.48 -12.08 10.25
N ASP A 60 -27.55 -11.28 11.32
CA ASP A 60 -26.57 -10.23 11.56
C ASP A 60 -25.17 -10.80 11.79
N THR A 61 -25.05 -11.84 12.63
CA THR A 61 -23.76 -12.50 12.88
C THR A 61 -23.17 -13.12 11.61
N VAL A 62 -23.97 -13.78 10.76
CA VAL A 62 -23.50 -14.36 9.48
C VAL A 62 -23.03 -13.27 8.54
N ARG A 63 -23.79 -12.17 8.43
CA ARG A 63 -23.45 -11.03 7.57
C ARG A 63 -22.15 -10.36 8.02
N GLU A 64 -22.04 -10.05 9.31
CA GLU A 64 -20.84 -9.41 9.89
C GLU A 64 -19.61 -10.31 9.75
N THR A 65 -19.76 -11.61 10.02
CA THR A 65 -18.67 -12.58 9.82
C THR A 65 -18.27 -12.68 8.35
N GLY A 66 -19.23 -12.63 7.43
CA GLY A 66 -18.97 -12.63 5.99
C GLY A 66 -18.19 -11.38 5.55
N LEU A 67 -18.52 -10.21 6.11
CA LEU A 67 -17.77 -8.97 5.89
C LEU A 67 -16.35 -9.05 6.46
N LEU A 68 -16.20 -9.55 7.70
CA LEU A 68 -14.89 -9.78 8.31
C LEU A 68 -14.01 -10.72 7.48
N PHE A 69 -14.57 -11.81 6.96
CA PHE A 69 -13.83 -12.71 6.06
C PHE A 69 -13.43 -12.01 4.76
N SER A 70 -14.29 -11.13 4.23
CA SER A 70 -13.97 -10.33 3.04
C SER A 70 -12.87 -9.31 3.33
N GLU A 71 -12.93 -8.65 4.47
CA GLU A 71 -11.89 -7.70 4.94
C GLU A 71 -10.56 -8.39 5.20
N CYS A 72 -10.60 -9.62 5.69
CA CYS A 72 -9.41 -10.45 5.93
C CYS A 72 -8.93 -11.22 4.68
N ASP A 73 -9.49 -10.95 3.49
CA ASP A 73 -9.17 -11.61 2.21
C ASP A 73 -9.28 -13.14 2.26
N ILE A 74 -10.34 -13.65 2.90
CA ILE A 74 -10.70 -15.08 2.96
C ILE A 74 -11.97 -15.33 2.11
N PRO A 75 -11.85 -15.31 0.76
CA PRO A 75 -13.01 -15.28 -0.14
C PRO A 75 -13.90 -16.51 -0.03
N ASP A 76 -13.33 -17.71 0.17
CA ASP A 76 -14.11 -18.95 0.29
C ASP A 76 -15.02 -18.94 1.52
N CYS A 77 -14.56 -18.35 2.63
CA CYS A 77 -15.36 -18.23 3.84
C CYS A 77 -16.40 -17.10 3.70
N SER A 78 -16.04 -16.00 3.03
CA SER A 78 -16.96 -14.92 2.71
C SER A 78 -18.08 -15.40 1.76
N GLU A 79 -17.74 -16.15 0.70
CA GLU A 79 -18.73 -16.73 -0.21
C GLU A 79 -19.65 -17.73 0.52
N TYR A 80 -19.09 -18.57 1.38
CA TYR A 80 -19.87 -19.50 2.19
C TYR A 80 -20.83 -18.77 3.12
N ALA A 81 -20.37 -17.70 3.80
CA ALA A 81 -21.21 -16.88 4.66
C ALA A 81 -22.35 -16.21 3.87
N ASN A 82 -22.10 -15.71 2.66
CA ASN A 82 -23.14 -15.13 1.81
C ASN A 82 -24.20 -16.16 1.36
N LYS A 83 -23.79 -17.37 1.01
CA LYS A 83 -24.72 -18.49 0.70
C LYS A 83 -25.53 -18.86 1.93
N LEU A 84 -24.88 -18.97 3.09
CA LEU A 84 -25.56 -19.28 4.36
C LEU A 84 -26.54 -18.18 4.74
N TYR A 85 -26.20 -16.90 4.56
CA TYR A 85 -27.12 -15.78 4.80
C TYR A 85 -28.42 -15.92 4.00
N GLY A 86 -28.33 -16.24 2.72
CA GLY A 86 -29.49 -16.49 1.87
C GLY A 86 -30.34 -17.67 2.38
N ALA A 87 -29.71 -18.76 2.77
CA ALA A 87 -30.37 -19.94 3.33
C ALA A 87 -31.08 -19.65 4.66
N VAL A 88 -30.42 -18.91 5.59
CA VAL A 88 -31.01 -18.49 6.86
C VAL A 88 -32.18 -17.54 6.63
N LYS A 89 -32.06 -16.60 5.71
CA LYS A 89 -33.14 -15.65 5.38
C LYS A 89 -34.42 -16.33 4.96
N SER A 90 -34.32 -17.35 4.09
CA SER A 90 -35.45 -18.13 3.57
C SER A 90 -35.89 -19.26 4.50
N PHE A 91 -35.16 -19.52 5.60
CA PHE A 91 -35.47 -20.64 6.48
C PHE A 91 -36.80 -20.46 7.24
N ASN A 92 -37.65 -21.48 7.16
CA ASN A 92 -38.92 -21.50 7.90
C ASN A 92 -38.68 -22.00 9.34
N LEU A 93 -38.97 -21.14 10.32
CA LEU A 93 -38.78 -21.43 11.76
C LEU A 93 -39.76 -22.49 12.30
N LEU A 94 -40.83 -22.80 11.59
CA LEU A 94 -41.80 -23.86 11.99
C LEU A 94 -41.39 -25.24 11.50
N THR A 95 -40.32 -25.36 10.70
CA THR A 95 -39.80 -26.66 10.28
C THR A 95 -39.40 -27.49 11.49
N PRO A 96 -39.74 -28.77 11.56
CA PRO A 96 -39.44 -29.65 12.72
C PRO A 96 -37.95 -29.98 12.80
N ASP A 97 -37.22 -29.98 11.68
CA ASP A 97 -35.82 -30.39 11.59
C ASP A 97 -34.89 -29.18 11.31
N TYR A 98 -34.03 -28.90 12.25
CA TYR A 98 -33.01 -27.84 12.18
C TYR A 98 -31.63 -28.40 11.84
N THR A 99 -31.48 -29.72 11.67
CA THR A 99 -30.16 -30.37 11.54
C THR A 99 -29.33 -29.77 10.41
N LYS A 100 -29.94 -29.56 9.23
CA LYS A 100 -29.24 -28.99 8.06
C LYS A 100 -28.76 -27.53 8.33
N LEU A 101 -29.64 -26.72 8.94
CA LEU A 101 -29.30 -25.34 9.27
C LEU A 101 -28.16 -25.28 10.30
N ILE A 102 -28.29 -26.04 11.40
CA ILE A 102 -27.30 -26.10 12.49
C ILE A 102 -25.97 -26.62 11.95
N SER A 103 -25.97 -27.66 11.13
CA SER A 103 -24.74 -28.15 10.48
C SER A 103 -24.07 -27.08 9.62
N ALA A 104 -24.81 -26.33 8.82
CA ALA A 104 -24.26 -25.27 7.99
C ALA A 104 -23.70 -24.12 8.83
N VAL A 105 -24.38 -23.71 9.90
CA VAL A 105 -23.89 -22.71 10.85
C VAL A 105 -22.63 -23.20 11.58
N THR A 106 -22.60 -24.49 11.96
CA THR A 106 -21.42 -25.11 12.61
C THR A 106 -20.22 -25.13 11.69
N VAL A 107 -20.42 -25.41 10.40
CA VAL A 107 -19.34 -25.34 9.39
C VAL A 107 -18.77 -23.93 9.31
N LEU A 108 -19.60 -22.89 9.28
CA LEU A 108 -19.13 -21.50 9.26
C LEU A 108 -18.39 -21.17 10.55
N LYS A 109 -18.94 -21.53 11.73
CA LYS A 109 -18.29 -21.35 13.02
C LYS A 109 -16.90 -21.98 13.07
N ASN A 110 -16.76 -23.21 12.56
CA ASN A 110 -15.47 -23.95 12.59
C ASN A 110 -14.45 -23.38 11.59
N ARG A 111 -14.87 -22.53 10.65
CA ARG A 111 -13.99 -21.79 9.74
C ARG A 111 -13.50 -20.48 10.34
N ILE A 112 -14.06 -20.04 11.46
CA ILE A 112 -13.58 -18.87 12.21
C ILE A 112 -12.20 -19.21 12.79
N PRO A 113 -11.20 -18.33 12.58
CA PRO A 113 -9.87 -18.51 13.12
C PRO A 113 -9.88 -18.51 14.65
N LYS A 114 -9.38 -19.56 15.29
CA LYS A 114 -9.32 -19.66 16.75
C LYS A 114 -8.09 -18.93 17.26
N THR A 115 -8.23 -18.22 18.39
CA THR A 115 -7.17 -17.44 19.02
C THR A 115 -5.96 -18.31 19.44
N GLU A 116 -6.18 -19.57 19.75
CA GLU A 116 -5.13 -20.51 20.16
C GLU A 116 -4.41 -21.22 19.01
N THR A 117 -4.99 -21.18 17.81
CA THR A 117 -4.44 -21.77 16.59
C THR A 117 -4.38 -20.75 15.45
N VAL A 118 -4.36 -19.45 15.79
CA VAL A 118 -4.22 -18.41 14.78
C VAL A 118 -2.83 -18.57 14.19
N ASP A 119 -2.79 -19.25 13.05
CA ASP A 119 -1.60 -19.40 12.24
C ASP A 119 -0.96 -18.01 12.09
N ALA A 120 0.34 -17.91 12.30
CA ALA A 120 1.12 -16.68 12.11
C ALA A 120 0.80 -16.02 10.74
N THR A 121 0.33 -16.83 9.79
CA THR A 121 -0.15 -16.43 8.46
C THR A 121 -1.45 -15.63 8.52
N LEU A 122 -2.40 -16.02 9.37
CA LEU A 122 -3.66 -15.28 9.51
C LEU A 122 -3.45 -13.98 10.29
N ILE A 123 -2.61 -14.02 11.34
CA ILE A 123 -2.17 -12.80 12.03
C ILE A 123 -1.44 -11.89 11.04
N GLY A 124 -0.59 -12.44 10.19
CA GLY A 124 0.07 -11.70 9.11
C GLY A 124 -0.92 -11.06 8.14
N ARG A 125 -1.97 -11.78 7.73
CA ARG A 125 -3.04 -11.25 6.85
C ARG A 125 -3.84 -10.15 7.55
N LEU A 126 -4.27 -10.37 8.80
CA LEU A 126 -4.98 -9.38 9.60
C LEU A 126 -4.11 -8.14 9.88
N MET A 127 -2.85 -8.34 10.25
CA MET A 127 -1.89 -7.25 10.43
C MET A 127 -1.54 -6.52 9.14
N ASN A 128 -1.56 -7.22 8.00
CA ASN A 128 -1.24 -6.62 6.70
C ASN A 128 -2.42 -5.83 6.13
N ASN A 129 -3.67 -6.27 6.33
CA ASN A 129 -4.84 -5.45 6.01
C ASN A 129 -4.84 -4.16 6.85
N VAL A 130 -4.46 -4.25 8.12
CA VAL A 130 -4.26 -3.10 9.03
C VAL A 130 -3.06 -2.24 8.62
N LYS A 131 -2.00 -2.82 8.04
CA LYS A 131 -0.80 -2.12 7.55
C LYS A 131 -0.83 -1.83 6.05
N MET A 132 -1.98 -1.48 5.48
CA MET A 132 -2.17 -1.13 4.06
C MET A 132 -1.93 -2.28 3.07
N GLY A 133 -2.33 -3.51 3.41
CA GLY A 133 -2.31 -4.65 2.47
C GLY A 133 -0.91 -5.14 2.11
N TYR A 134 0.06 -4.96 3.00
CA TYR A 134 1.43 -5.44 2.79
C TYR A 134 1.52 -6.96 2.95
N TYR A 135 1.94 -7.65 1.88
CA TYR A 135 2.22 -9.08 1.85
C TYR A 135 3.69 -9.29 1.46
N PRO A 136 4.58 -9.59 2.42
CA PRO A 136 5.99 -9.83 2.09
C PRO A 136 6.13 -11.03 1.16
N THR A 137 6.90 -10.87 0.09
CA THR A 137 7.20 -11.98 -0.82
C THR A 137 8.17 -12.93 -0.14
N ASP A 138 7.87 -14.24 -0.17
CA ASP A 138 8.78 -15.25 0.34
C ASP A 138 10.10 -15.27 -0.44
N ILE A 139 11.21 -15.22 0.28
CA ILE A 139 12.56 -15.11 -0.31
C ILE A 139 12.97 -16.34 -1.10
N ALA A 140 12.48 -17.54 -0.72
CA ALA A 140 12.77 -18.74 -1.51
C ALA A 140 12.17 -18.64 -2.92
N HIS A 141 10.94 -18.11 -3.03
CA HIS A 141 10.31 -17.86 -4.32
C HIS A 141 11.01 -16.75 -5.12
N VAL A 142 11.47 -15.68 -4.46
CA VAL A 142 12.28 -14.65 -5.13
C VAL A 142 13.57 -15.23 -5.73
N LYS A 143 14.24 -16.15 -5.01
CA LYS A 143 15.42 -16.85 -5.54
C LYS A 143 15.10 -17.73 -6.76
N MET A 144 13.93 -18.37 -6.77
CA MET A 144 13.45 -19.11 -7.94
C MET A 144 13.17 -18.18 -9.12
N MET A 145 12.48 -17.06 -8.90
CA MET A 145 12.24 -16.03 -9.91
C MET A 145 13.55 -15.50 -10.50
N LYS A 146 14.53 -15.24 -9.63
CA LYS A 146 15.85 -14.78 -10.06
C LYS A 146 16.57 -15.75 -10.99
N LYS A 147 16.49 -17.06 -10.75
CA LYS A 147 17.10 -18.08 -11.61
C LYS A 147 16.58 -18.01 -13.05
N ALA A 148 15.35 -17.55 -13.25
CA ALA A 148 14.76 -17.37 -14.58
C ALA A 148 15.29 -16.13 -15.31
N LEU A 149 16.00 -15.24 -14.64
CA LEU A 149 16.56 -14.02 -15.22
C LEU A 149 18.02 -14.24 -15.60
N ARG A 150 18.37 -13.83 -16.81
CA ARG A 150 19.75 -13.68 -17.24
C ARG A 150 20.13 -12.21 -17.20
N PHE A 151 20.96 -11.83 -16.23
CA PHE A 151 21.47 -10.48 -16.08
C PHE A 151 22.66 -10.25 -17.02
N PRO A 152 22.78 -9.06 -17.62
CA PRO A 152 23.96 -8.67 -18.37
C PRO A 152 25.12 -8.32 -17.42
N GLU A 153 26.33 -8.19 -17.96
CA GLU A 153 27.48 -7.69 -17.21
C GLU A 153 27.37 -6.18 -16.91
N ASN A 154 26.63 -5.45 -17.74
CA ASN A 154 26.40 -4.02 -17.58
C ASN A 154 25.48 -3.74 -16.40
N LYS A 155 25.60 -2.52 -15.85
CA LYS A 155 24.78 -2.02 -14.76
C LYS A 155 23.31 -1.89 -15.13
N VAL A 156 22.43 -2.45 -14.32
CA VAL A 156 20.98 -2.44 -14.54
C VAL A 156 20.23 -1.78 -13.38
N ASN A 157 19.07 -1.22 -13.67
CA ASN A 157 18.19 -0.62 -12.67
C ASN A 157 17.00 -1.53 -12.42
N LEU A 158 16.75 -1.88 -11.16
CA LEU A 158 15.60 -2.66 -10.71
C LEU A 158 14.65 -1.75 -9.95
N PHE A 159 13.36 -1.92 -10.15
CA PHE A 159 12.35 -1.07 -9.53
C PHE A 159 11.22 -1.89 -8.89
N ASP A 160 10.83 -1.48 -7.67
CA ASP A 160 9.66 -1.97 -6.96
C ASP A 160 8.84 -0.79 -6.45
N PRO A 161 7.63 -0.54 -6.99
CA PRO A 161 6.77 0.61 -6.58
C PRO A 161 6.09 0.42 -5.23
N CYS A 162 6.25 -0.72 -4.56
CA CYS A 162 5.67 -1.06 -3.26
C CYS A 162 6.60 -1.97 -2.46
N CYS A 163 7.85 -1.55 -2.30
CA CYS A 163 8.97 -2.39 -1.90
C CYS A 163 8.93 -2.94 -0.46
N GLY A 164 8.00 -2.47 0.37
CA GLY A 164 7.96 -2.85 1.77
C GLY A 164 9.28 -2.54 2.48
N CYS A 165 9.85 -3.52 3.17
CA CYS A 165 11.17 -3.41 3.81
C CYS A 165 12.35 -3.69 2.86
N GLY A 166 12.11 -3.88 1.55
CA GLY A 166 13.15 -4.01 0.52
C GLY A 166 13.73 -5.42 0.32
N LEU A 167 13.38 -6.40 1.15
CA LEU A 167 13.98 -7.75 1.15
C LEU A 167 13.87 -8.47 -0.19
N ALA A 168 12.71 -8.39 -0.85
CA ALA A 168 12.50 -9.08 -2.12
C ALA A 168 13.39 -8.51 -3.23
N LEU A 169 13.44 -7.17 -3.35
CA LEU A 169 14.26 -6.51 -4.36
C LEU A 169 15.75 -6.66 -4.09
N GLU A 170 16.17 -6.65 -2.82
CA GLU A 170 17.54 -6.97 -2.40
C GLU A 170 17.92 -8.38 -2.81
N ALA A 171 17.09 -9.39 -2.52
CA ALA A 171 17.34 -10.78 -2.87
C ALA A 171 17.41 -11.00 -4.40
N LEU A 172 16.60 -10.24 -5.16
CA LEU A 172 16.64 -10.27 -6.62
C LEU A 172 17.95 -9.69 -7.17
N ALA A 173 18.46 -8.61 -6.57
CA ALA A 173 19.68 -7.91 -6.98
C ALA A 173 20.98 -8.60 -6.52
N LEU A 174 20.92 -9.46 -5.50
CA LEU A 174 22.10 -10.06 -4.88
C LEU A 174 23.02 -10.76 -5.91
N GLY A 175 24.30 -10.39 -5.96
CA GLY A 175 25.27 -10.98 -6.90
C GLY A 175 25.13 -10.53 -8.37
N THR A 176 24.49 -9.39 -8.60
CA THR A 176 24.41 -8.72 -9.92
C THR A 176 24.90 -7.27 -9.79
N ASP A 177 25.34 -6.65 -10.89
CA ASP A 177 25.63 -5.20 -10.89
C ASP A 177 24.32 -4.42 -11.10
N SER A 178 23.54 -4.33 -10.02
CA SER A 178 22.22 -3.69 -10.06
C SER A 178 22.10 -2.51 -9.09
N VAL A 179 21.42 -1.47 -9.55
CA VAL A 179 20.95 -0.37 -8.68
C VAL A 179 19.47 -0.59 -8.40
N THR A 180 19.14 -0.67 -7.13
CA THR A 180 17.79 -0.96 -6.65
C THR A 180 17.05 0.31 -6.25
N TYR A 181 15.82 0.44 -6.72
CA TYR A 181 14.94 1.58 -6.46
C TYR A 181 13.61 1.07 -5.90
N GLY A 182 13.18 1.58 -4.76
CA GLY A 182 11.91 1.22 -4.15
C GLY A 182 11.09 2.42 -3.76
N THR A 183 9.74 2.32 -3.80
CA THR A 183 8.87 3.28 -3.13
C THR A 183 8.06 2.56 -2.05
N GLU A 184 7.86 3.23 -0.91
CA GLU A 184 7.09 2.67 0.20
C GLU A 184 6.27 3.78 0.89
N ILE A 185 4.99 3.48 1.15
CA ILE A 185 4.06 4.42 1.76
C ILE A 185 4.20 4.46 3.29
N ASP A 186 4.55 3.33 3.90
CA ASP A 186 4.80 3.23 5.34
C ASP A 186 6.21 3.68 5.66
N GLU A 187 6.34 4.67 6.55
CA GLU A 187 7.62 5.29 6.88
C GLU A 187 8.57 4.32 7.59
N ALA A 188 8.06 3.45 8.44
CA ALA A 188 8.89 2.50 9.20
C ALA A 188 9.51 1.46 8.26
N ARG A 189 8.71 0.87 7.35
CA ARG A 189 9.20 -0.05 6.33
C ARG A 189 10.14 0.63 5.34
N GLY A 190 9.82 1.87 4.93
CA GLY A 190 10.68 2.66 4.05
C GLY A 190 12.06 2.93 4.64
N LYS A 191 12.16 3.25 5.93
CA LYS A 191 13.44 3.39 6.65
C LYS A 191 14.22 2.07 6.69
N GLU A 192 13.54 0.96 6.89
CA GLU A 192 14.17 -0.36 6.82
C GLU A 192 14.66 -0.66 5.39
N ALA A 193 13.86 -0.34 4.37
CA ALA A 193 14.27 -0.49 2.98
C ALA A 193 15.48 0.37 2.59
N GLU A 194 15.66 1.57 3.17
CA GLU A 194 16.85 2.42 2.93
C GLU A 194 18.18 1.74 3.34
N THR A 195 18.14 0.77 4.25
CA THR A 195 19.34 0.01 4.65
C THR A 195 19.74 -1.06 3.63
N ARG A 196 18.82 -1.45 2.73
CA ARG A 196 18.98 -2.56 1.77
C ARG A 196 19.02 -2.10 0.32
N LEU A 197 18.24 -1.10 -0.02
CA LEU A 197 18.10 -0.62 -1.39
C LEU A 197 18.97 0.59 -1.66
N SER A 198 19.40 0.76 -2.90
CA SER A 198 20.24 1.88 -3.32
C SER A 198 19.51 3.23 -3.18
N ARG A 199 18.19 3.24 -3.43
CA ARG A 199 17.33 4.43 -3.30
C ARG A 199 15.91 4.06 -2.91
N VAL A 200 15.35 4.78 -1.95
CA VAL A 200 13.96 4.64 -1.51
C VAL A 200 13.24 5.98 -1.59
N GLY A 201 12.06 5.97 -2.20
CA GLY A 201 11.13 7.10 -2.22
C GLY A 201 10.02 6.87 -1.20
N PHE A 202 9.77 7.85 -0.33
CA PHE A 202 8.74 7.76 0.70
C PHE A 202 7.40 8.30 0.22
N GLY A 203 6.33 7.67 0.67
CA GLY A 203 4.95 8.04 0.36
C GLY A 203 4.35 7.24 -0.79
N SER A 204 3.16 7.65 -1.23
CA SER A 204 2.44 6.92 -2.28
C SER A 204 3.18 6.95 -3.61
N PHE A 205 3.39 5.79 -4.22
CA PHE A 205 3.94 5.65 -5.56
C PHE A 205 3.22 6.53 -6.59
N PHE A 206 1.89 6.63 -6.51
CA PHE A 206 1.07 7.37 -7.47
C PHE A 206 1.32 8.89 -7.49
N PHE A 207 1.95 9.44 -6.46
CA PHE A 207 2.34 10.84 -6.37
C PHE A 207 3.85 11.04 -6.45
N SER A 208 4.60 9.98 -6.71
CA SER A 208 6.05 10.01 -6.88
C SER A 208 6.44 10.54 -8.26
N ARG A 209 7.64 11.10 -8.36
CA ARG A 209 8.21 11.57 -9.64
C ARG A 209 9.38 10.69 -10.01
N ILE A 210 9.20 9.84 -11.01
CA ILE A 210 10.14 8.79 -11.39
C ILE A 210 10.35 8.86 -12.90
N SER A 211 11.60 8.66 -13.35
CA SER A 211 11.95 8.62 -14.78
C SER A 211 11.18 7.51 -15.50
N SER A 212 10.62 7.85 -16.68
CA SER A 212 9.98 6.86 -17.56
C SER A 212 11.04 6.04 -18.29
N GLU A 213 10.72 4.77 -18.60
CA GLU A 213 11.55 3.85 -19.40
C GLU A 213 13.02 3.77 -18.96
N ALA A 214 13.26 3.83 -17.64
CA ALA A 214 14.60 3.87 -17.05
C ALA A 214 14.98 2.59 -16.28
N PHE A 215 14.04 1.65 -16.11
CA PHE A 215 14.24 0.44 -15.34
C PHE A 215 14.24 -0.82 -16.22
N HIS A 216 15.15 -1.73 -15.94
CA HIS A 216 15.37 -2.95 -16.69
C HIS A 216 14.46 -4.09 -16.19
N VAL A 217 14.20 -4.10 -14.89
CA VAL A 217 13.29 -5.06 -14.24
C VAL A 217 12.29 -4.29 -13.38
N LEU A 218 11.02 -4.61 -13.53
CA LEU A 218 9.93 -4.18 -12.66
C LEU A 218 9.49 -5.37 -11.82
N PHE A 219 9.78 -5.32 -10.53
CA PHE A 219 9.27 -6.26 -9.54
C PHE A 219 8.02 -5.65 -8.90
N LEU A 220 6.88 -6.29 -9.03
CA LEU A 220 5.60 -5.73 -8.64
C LEU A 220 4.80 -6.74 -7.82
N ASN A 221 4.77 -6.57 -6.50
CA ASN A 221 3.87 -7.25 -5.58
C ASN A 221 2.97 -6.21 -4.90
N PRO A 222 1.90 -5.73 -5.59
CA PRO A 222 1.10 -4.62 -5.10
C PRO A 222 0.22 -5.04 -3.91
N PRO A 223 -0.19 -4.07 -3.07
CA PRO A 223 -1.15 -4.34 -2.01
C PRO A 223 -2.49 -4.79 -2.60
N TYR A 224 -3.09 -5.85 -2.02
CA TYR A 224 -4.35 -6.45 -2.49
C TYR A 224 -5.56 -5.75 -1.86
N LEU A 225 -5.71 -4.44 -2.08
CA LEU A 225 -6.75 -3.60 -1.51
C LEU A 225 -7.77 -3.14 -2.56
N ASN A 226 -9.02 -2.95 -2.10
CA ASN A 226 -10.00 -2.20 -2.86
C ASN A 226 -9.81 -0.70 -2.58
N VAL A 227 -9.38 0.07 -3.55
CA VAL A 227 -9.27 1.53 -3.45
C VAL A 227 -10.52 2.16 -4.06
N ILE A 228 -11.14 3.09 -3.32
CA ILE A 228 -12.20 3.94 -3.87
C ILE A 228 -11.50 4.98 -4.76
N GLY A 229 -11.66 4.87 -6.08
CA GLY A 229 -11.16 5.84 -7.04
C GLY A 229 -11.98 7.13 -7.04
N GLU A 230 -11.45 8.19 -7.67
CA GLU A 230 -12.19 9.42 -7.93
C GLU A 230 -13.50 9.09 -8.67
N GLY A 231 -14.65 9.54 -8.12
CA GLY A 231 -15.97 9.22 -8.67
C GLY A 231 -16.69 8.02 -8.02
N GLY A 232 -16.17 7.45 -6.91
CA GLY A 232 -16.86 6.39 -6.16
C GLY A 232 -16.79 4.99 -6.78
N VAL A 233 -16.07 4.83 -7.90
CA VAL A 233 -15.85 3.53 -8.54
C VAL A 233 -14.75 2.79 -7.79
N LYS A 234 -15.03 1.58 -7.29
CA LYS A 234 -14.02 0.71 -6.67
C LYS A 234 -12.98 0.29 -7.73
N ALA A 235 -11.87 1.01 -7.81
CA ALA A 235 -10.73 0.60 -8.62
C ALA A 235 -9.85 -0.36 -7.82
N ARG A 236 -9.39 -1.43 -8.46
CA ARG A 236 -8.51 -2.42 -7.82
C ARG A 236 -7.07 -1.95 -7.86
N SER A 237 -6.41 -1.96 -6.71
CA SER A 237 -5.02 -1.54 -6.57
C SER A 237 -4.08 -2.25 -7.52
N GLU A 238 -4.23 -3.57 -7.69
CA GLU A 238 -3.33 -4.41 -8.48
C GLU A 238 -3.26 -3.96 -9.95
N LYS A 239 -4.42 -3.68 -10.58
CA LYS A 239 -4.48 -3.18 -11.96
C LYS A 239 -3.88 -1.78 -12.06
N ARG A 240 -4.19 -0.89 -11.12
CA ARG A 240 -3.70 0.48 -11.12
C ARG A 240 -2.17 0.52 -10.97
N PHE A 241 -1.62 -0.26 -10.04
CA PHE A 241 -0.17 -0.37 -9.89
C PHE A 241 0.49 -0.89 -11.18
N LEU A 242 -0.06 -1.92 -11.83
CA LEU A 242 0.47 -2.45 -13.08
C LEU A 242 0.47 -1.38 -14.18
N VAL A 243 -0.65 -0.69 -14.39
CA VAL A 243 -0.79 0.33 -15.44
C VAL A 243 0.16 1.49 -15.23
N GLU A 244 0.24 2.02 -14.00
CA GLU A 244 1.09 3.18 -13.69
C GLU A 244 2.58 2.81 -13.69
N SER A 245 2.95 1.64 -13.12
CA SER A 245 4.37 1.28 -12.99
C SER A 245 5.01 0.80 -14.28
N MET A 246 4.26 0.19 -15.21
CA MET A 246 4.82 -0.29 -16.47
C MET A 246 5.41 0.83 -17.36
N HIS A 247 5.01 2.10 -17.13
CA HIS A 247 5.58 3.24 -17.85
C HIS A 247 7.05 3.51 -17.50
N HIS A 248 7.47 3.07 -16.32
CA HIS A 248 8.85 3.21 -15.85
C HIS A 248 9.78 2.10 -16.37
N LEU A 249 9.20 0.94 -16.76
CA LEU A 249 9.94 -0.16 -17.37
C LEU A 249 10.35 0.23 -18.78
N MET A 250 11.62 0.00 -19.15
CA MET A 250 12.13 0.27 -20.49
C MET A 250 11.59 -0.73 -21.53
N PRO A 251 11.65 -0.44 -22.83
CA PRO A 251 11.41 -1.44 -23.88
C PRO A 251 12.29 -2.66 -23.67
N ASP A 252 11.77 -3.85 -23.91
CA ASP A 252 12.39 -5.15 -23.64
C ASP A 252 12.73 -5.42 -22.18
N GLY A 253 12.38 -4.53 -21.25
CA GLY A 253 12.51 -4.75 -19.82
C GLY A 253 11.60 -5.88 -19.31
N VAL A 254 12.00 -6.52 -18.23
CA VAL A 254 11.30 -7.68 -17.66
C VAL A 254 10.37 -7.27 -16.56
N LEU A 255 9.11 -7.72 -16.65
CA LEU A 255 8.11 -7.63 -15.60
C LEU A 255 8.11 -8.92 -14.78
N ILE A 256 8.08 -8.78 -13.45
CA ILE A 256 7.74 -9.82 -12.47
C ILE A 256 6.55 -9.30 -11.68
N TYR A 257 5.36 -9.89 -11.91
CA TYR A 257 4.12 -9.40 -11.32
C TYR A 257 3.48 -10.49 -10.46
N ILE A 258 3.30 -10.22 -9.16
CA ILE A 258 2.80 -11.17 -8.17
C ILE A 258 1.40 -10.73 -7.76
N VAL A 259 0.43 -11.64 -7.92
CA VAL A 259 -0.97 -11.44 -7.52
C VAL A 259 -1.60 -12.76 -7.10
N PRO A 260 -2.69 -12.77 -6.34
CA PRO A 260 -3.51 -13.96 -6.18
C PRO A 260 -4.10 -14.40 -7.53
N TYR A 261 -4.19 -15.73 -7.80
CA TYR A 261 -4.62 -16.25 -9.10
C TYR A 261 -6.00 -15.72 -9.53
N TYR A 262 -6.93 -15.55 -8.59
CA TYR A 262 -8.28 -15.03 -8.86
C TYR A 262 -8.32 -13.54 -9.22
N ARG A 263 -7.20 -12.84 -9.09
CA ARG A 263 -7.02 -11.45 -9.55
C ARG A 263 -6.57 -11.38 -11.01
N LEU A 264 -6.23 -12.49 -11.65
CA LEU A 264 -5.90 -12.53 -13.07
C LEU A 264 -7.16 -12.40 -13.94
N THR A 265 -7.90 -11.32 -13.72
CA THR A 265 -9.15 -11.01 -14.45
C THR A 265 -8.85 -10.64 -15.90
N TYR A 266 -9.86 -10.73 -16.78
CA TYR A 266 -9.72 -10.36 -18.19
C TYR A 266 -9.10 -8.96 -18.37
N ASP A 267 -9.50 -7.98 -17.56
CA ASP A 267 -8.99 -6.61 -17.62
C ASP A 267 -7.48 -6.51 -17.34
N ILE A 268 -6.97 -7.29 -16.38
CA ILE A 268 -5.53 -7.36 -16.08
C ILE A 268 -4.82 -8.12 -17.18
N CYS A 269 -5.38 -9.25 -17.62
CA CYS A 269 -4.83 -10.03 -18.74
C CYS A 269 -4.74 -9.19 -20.01
N ARG A 270 -5.73 -8.33 -20.25
CA ARG A 270 -5.74 -7.42 -21.38
C ARG A 270 -4.57 -6.43 -21.34
N VAL A 271 -4.32 -5.81 -20.17
CA VAL A 271 -3.17 -4.92 -19.97
C VAL A 271 -1.86 -5.67 -20.19
N LEU A 272 -1.75 -6.89 -19.65
CA LEU A 272 -0.55 -7.71 -19.81
C LEU A 272 -0.32 -8.07 -21.29
N CYS A 273 -1.30 -8.64 -21.97
CA CYS A 273 -1.16 -9.11 -23.35
C CYS A 273 -0.97 -7.98 -24.37
N ASP A 274 -1.55 -6.80 -24.11
CA ASP A 274 -1.34 -5.62 -24.97
C ASP A 274 0.08 -5.06 -24.89
N ASN A 275 0.72 -5.12 -23.71
CA ASN A 275 1.98 -4.43 -23.44
C ASN A 275 3.19 -5.35 -23.24
N PHE A 276 2.98 -6.66 -23.10
CA PHE A 276 4.06 -7.62 -22.86
C PHE A 276 3.98 -8.78 -23.83
N ARG A 277 5.15 -9.35 -24.13
CA ARG A 277 5.35 -10.61 -24.89
C ARG A 277 6.00 -11.66 -24.01
N ASN A 278 6.00 -12.92 -24.45
CA ASN A 278 6.55 -14.05 -23.71
C ASN A 278 5.99 -14.17 -22.29
N ILE A 279 4.66 -13.96 -22.16
CA ILE A 279 3.99 -14.03 -20.88
C ILE A 279 3.96 -15.47 -20.40
N SER A 280 4.42 -15.72 -19.18
CA SER A 280 4.26 -16.99 -18.49
C SER A 280 3.77 -16.78 -17.06
N VAL A 281 3.00 -17.76 -16.58
CA VAL A 281 2.35 -17.72 -15.27
C VAL A 281 2.73 -18.97 -14.50
N PHE A 282 3.16 -18.79 -13.24
CA PHE A 282 3.48 -19.87 -12.33
C PHE A 282 2.83 -19.64 -10.98
N ARG A 283 2.32 -20.69 -10.35
CA ARG A 283 1.85 -20.63 -8.98
C ARG A 283 3.00 -20.86 -8.00
N PHE A 284 2.90 -20.28 -6.83
CA PHE A 284 3.85 -20.53 -5.75
C PHE A 284 3.79 -21.98 -5.30
N LEU A 285 4.80 -22.45 -4.58
CA LEU A 285 4.83 -23.81 -4.01
C LEU A 285 3.63 -24.02 -3.10
N ASP A 286 3.18 -25.26 -2.96
CA ASP A 286 1.93 -25.61 -2.26
C ASP A 286 1.86 -25.06 -0.83
N SER A 287 2.99 -24.99 -0.11
CA SER A 287 3.07 -24.43 1.23
C SER A 287 2.66 -22.94 1.31
N GLU A 288 3.05 -22.15 0.32
CA GLU A 288 2.71 -20.72 0.25
C GLU A 288 1.43 -20.48 -0.57
N PHE A 289 1.22 -21.27 -1.63
CA PHE A 289 0.02 -21.17 -2.44
C PHE A 289 -1.25 -21.46 -1.63
N SER A 290 -1.22 -22.43 -0.71
CA SER A 290 -2.35 -22.73 0.18
C SER A 290 -2.71 -21.54 1.06
N LYS A 291 -1.73 -20.71 1.45
CA LYS A 291 -1.88 -19.56 2.34
C LYS A 291 -2.36 -18.30 1.60
N PHE A 292 -1.64 -17.94 0.54
CA PHE A 292 -1.80 -16.64 -0.15
C PHE A 292 -2.37 -16.74 -1.55
N ARG A 293 -2.45 -17.95 -2.11
CA ARG A 293 -2.94 -18.23 -3.47
C ARG A 293 -2.25 -17.40 -4.56
N GLN A 294 -0.98 -17.04 -4.29
CA GLN A 294 -0.17 -16.20 -5.16
C GLN A 294 0.32 -16.94 -6.38
N ILE A 295 0.32 -16.21 -7.48
CA ILE A 295 0.96 -16.54 -8.74
C ILE A 295 1.95 -15.46 -9.10
N VAL A 296 2.94 -15.82 -9.90
CA VAL A 296 3.84 -14.86 -10.54
C VAL A 296 3.63 -14.88 -12.04
N VAL A 297 3.53 -13.69 -12.61
CA VAL A 297 3.45 -13.46 -14.06
C VAL A 297 4.74 -12.81 -14.52
N PHE A 298 5.42 -13.43 -15.47
CA PHE A 298 6.55 -12.84 -16.16
C PHE A 298 6.12 -12.30 -17.52
N GLY A 299 6.82 -11.28 -18.00
CA GLY A 299 6.60 -10.74 -19.33
C GLY A 299 7.73 -9.80 -19.75
N ILE A 300 7.98 -9.68 -21.03
CA ILE A 300 8.95 -8.75 -21.63
C ILE A 300 8.16 -7.59 -22.24
N LYS A 301 8.46 -6.35 -21.84
CA LYS A 301 7.78 -5.17 -22.36
C LYS A 301 7.94 -5.05 -23.87
N LYS A 302 6.83 -4.88 -24.57
CA LYS A 302 6.77 -4.63 -26.02
C LYS A 302 6.04 -3.31 -26.31
N LYS A 303 6.08 -2.88 -27.55
CA LYS A 303 5.17 -1.83 -28.04
C LYS A 303 3.73 -2.35 -27.93
N LYS A 304 2.81 -1.46 -27.52
CA LYS A 304 1.41 -1.82 -27.35
C LYS A 304 0.80 -2.35 -28.65
N GLU A 305 0.17 -3.52 -28.56
CA GLU A 305 -0.51 -4.22 -29.66
C GLU A 305 -1.81 -4.83 -29.12
N ASP A 306 -2.73 -5.20 -30.01
CA ASP A 306 -3.95 -5.92 -29.60
C ASP A 306 -3.67 -7.35 -29.16
N GLY A 307 -3.85 -7.64 -27.87
CA GLY A 307 -3.66 -8.95 -27.23
C GLY A 307 -4.96 -9.58 -26.74
N SER A 308 -6.12 -9.25 -27.34
CA SER A 308 -7.43 -9.70 -26.86
C SER A 308 -7.61 -11.22 -26.81
N ALA A 309 -7.12 -11.92 -27.84
CA ALA A 309 -7.25 -13.37 -27.93
C ALA A 309 -6.38 -14.09 -26.88
N GLU A 310 -5.17 -13.59 -26.66
CA GLU A 310 -4.25 -14.10 -25.62
C GLU A 310 -4.76 -13.78 -24.22
N ALA A 311 -5.36 -12.61 -24.02
CA ALA A 311 -5.95 -12.19 -22.75
C ALA A 311 -7.11 -13.09 -22.33
N GLU A 312 -7.94 -13.51 -23.27
CA GLU A 312 -9.02 -14.46 -22.99
C GLU A 312 -8.47 -15.82 -22.53
N LYS A 313 -7.42 -16.33 -23.19
CA LYS A 313 -6.75 -17.57 -22.78
C LYS A 313 -6.12 -17.45 -21.40
N LEU A 314 -5.41 -16.34 -21.16
CA LEU A 314 -4.72 -16.08 -19.90
C LEU A 314 -5.68 -15.95 -18.72
N SER A 315 -6.85 -15.32 -18.93
CA SER A 315 -7.85 -15.11 -17.88
C SER A 315 -8.48 -16.42 -17.38
N ARG A 316 -8.39 -17.51 -18.15
CA ARG A 316 -8.90 -18.84 -17.73
C ARG A 316 -8.17 -19.39 -16.51
N PHE A 317 -6.93 -18.97 -16.26
CA PHE A 317 -6.19 -19.36 -15.04
C PHE A 317 -6.84 -18.85 -13.76
N ALA A 318 -7.61 -17.76 -13.81
CA ALA A 318 -8.39 -17.29 -12.66
C ALA A 318 -9.48 -18.27 -12.21
N MET A 319 -9.89 -19.19 -13.11
CA MET A 319 -10.93 -20.19 -12.82
C MET A 319 -10.34 -21.59 -12.62
N LEU A 320 -9.14 -21.85 -13.11
CA LEU A 320 -8.50 -23.18 -13.16
C LEU A 320 -7.10 -23.12 -12.57
N PRO A 321 -6.96 -22.81 -11.27
CA PRO A 321 -5.64 -22.65 -10.64
C PRO A 321 -4.80 -23.92 -10.65
N GLU A 322 -5.42 -25.11 -10.72
CA GLU A 322 -4.75 -26.39 -10.83
C GLU A 322 -3.99 -26.59 -12.16
N LYS A 323 -4.35 -25.83 -13.19
CA LYS A 323 -3.64 -25.85 -14.49
C LYS A 323 -2.43 -24.92 -14.53
N ILE A 324 -2.24 -24.10 -13.52
CA ILE A 324 -1.08 -23.21 -13.44
C ILE A 324 0.14 -24.04 -12.99
N PRO A 325 1.21 -24.10 -13.78
CA PRO A 325 2.42 -24.82 -13.38
C PRO A 325 3.05 -24.23 -12.12
N MET A 326 3.70 -25.05 -11.30
CA MET A 326 4.42 -24.57 -10.12
C MET A 326 5.71 -23.85 -10.54
N ILE A 327 6.12 -22.89 -9.69
CA ILE A 327 7.31 -22.06 -9.95
C ILE A 327 8.62 -22.85 -9.99
N ASP A 328 8.70 -24.04 -9.40
CA ASP A 328 9.85 -24.94 -9.47
C ASP A 328 10.06 -25.52 -10.87
N THR A 329 9.01 -25.51 -11.72
CA THR A 329 9.12 -25.90 -13.14
C THR A 329 9.64 -24.79 -14.04
N LEU A 330 9.85 -23.57 -13.50
CA LEU A 330 10.37 -22.41 -14.24
C LEU A 330 11.84 -22.67 -14.65
N GLY A 331 12.10 -22.56 -15.96
CA GLY A 331 13.44 -22.73 -16.50
C GLY A 331 14.44 -21.69 -16.02
N THR A 332 15.72 -22.01 -16.12
CA THR A 332 16.83 -21.10 -15.80
C THR A 332 17.08 -20.16 -16.99
N GLU A 333 17.34 -18.86 -16.70
CA GLU A 333 17.71 -17.83 -17.70
C GLU A 333 16.74 -17.67 -18.88
N VAL A 334 15.46 -17.88 -18.65
CA VAL A 334 14.40 -17.76 -19.67
C VAL A 334 14.19 -16.32 -20.13
N TYR A 335 14.41 -15.35 -19.23
CA TYR A 335 14.19 -13.94 -19.47
C TYR A 335 15.51 -13.18 -19.45
N ALA A 336 15.94 -12.69 -20.61
CA ALA A 336 17.13 -11.85 -20.71
C ALA A 336 16.80 -10.41 -20.28
N VAL A 337 17.51 -9.93 -19.28
CA VAL A 337 17.45 -8.51 -18.87
C VAL A 337 18.26 -7.68 -19.87
N PRO A 338 17.71 -6.57 -20.42
CA PRO A 338 18.44 -5.77 -21.40
C PRO A 338 19.75 -5.20 -20.82
N GLY A 339 20.83 -5.21 -21.61
CA GLY A 339 22.14 -4.69 -21.21
C GLY A 339 22.38 -3.22 -21.60
N ILE A 340 21.37 -2.48 -22.05
CA ILE A 340 21.49 -1.09 -22.44
C ILE A 340 21.51 -0.22 -21.20
N GLU A 341 22.60 0.49 -20.94
CA GLU A 341 22.67 1.39 -19.80
C GLU A 341 21.60 2.49 -19.86
N LYS A 342 20.89 2.65 -18.75
CA LYS A 342 19.88 3.70 -18.58
C LYS A 342 20.15 4.48 -17.29
N LYS A 343 20.10 5.79 -17.41
CA LYS A 343 20.24 6.68 -16.27
C LYS A 343 18.87 7.02 -15.70
N VAL A 344 18.69 6.77 -14.40
CA VAL A 344 17.53 7.28 -13.66
C VAL A 344 17.80 8.72 -13.24
N GLU A 345 17.27 9.67 -14.02
CA GLU A 345 17.51 11.10 -13.76
C GLU A 345 16.71 11.61 -12.58
N VAL A 346 15.45 11.21 -12.50
CA VAL A 346 14.52 11.60 -11.44
C VAL A 346 14.02 10.37 -10.72
N PHE A 347 14.18 10.36 -9.40
CA PHE A 347 13.56 9.39 -8.51
C PHE A 347 13.25 10.08 -7.19
N LYS A 348 11.99 10.45 -6.98
CA LYS A 348 11.50 11.20 -5.82
C LYS A 348 10.22 10.58 -5.31
N GLY A 349 10.18 10.22 -4.04
CA GLY A 349 8.94 9.84 -3.37
C GLY A 349 7.96 11.01 -3.24
N ALA A 350 6.71 10.70 -2.92
CA ALA A 350 5.67 11.69 -2.69
C ALA A 350 5.91 12.54 -1.43
N ASN A 351 6.49 11.92 -0.41
CA ASN A 351 6.80 12.58 0.86
C ASN A 351 8.20 13.18 0.83
N PHE A 352 8.36 14.25 1.60
CA PHE A 352 9.65 14.89 1.77
C PHE A 352 10.60 13.96 2.57
N ASN A 353 11.78 13.69 1.99
CA ASN A 353 12.84 12.93 2.64
C ASN A 353 14.09 13.81 2.75
N LEU A 354 14.58 13.99 3.96
CA LEU A 354 15.76 14.83 4.25
C LEU A 354 17.03 14.29 3.57
N GLY A 355 17.22 12.96 3.54
CA GLY A 355 18.35 12.32 2.87
C GLY A 355 18.34 12.55 1.36
N GLU A 356 17.16 12.49 0.73
CA GLU A 356 17.00 12.80 -0.69
C GLU A 356 17.24 14.29 -0.97
N LEU A 357 16.74 15.17 -0.10
CA LEU A 357 17.04 16.61 -0.20
C LEU A 357 18.53 16.88 -0.16
N LYS A 358 19.25 16.32 0.80
CA LYS A 358 20.72 16.46 0.91
C LYS A 358 21.42 16.00 -0.36
N ARG A 359 21.04 14.84 -0.91
CA ARG A 359 21.60 14.32 -2.17
C ARG A 359 21.31 15.24 -3.37
N GLN A 360 20.12 15.82 -3.45
CA GLN A 360 19.76 16.73 -4.54
C GLN A 360 20.45 18.08 -4.41
N LEU A 361 20.56 18.62 -3.21
CA LEU A 361 21.31 19.85 -2.93
C LEU A 361 22.79 19.69 -3.32
N ALA A 362 23.43 18.59 -2.95
CA ALA A 362 24.81 18.29 -3.30
C ALA A 362 25.04 18.17 -4.83
N LYS A 363 24.04 17.72 -5.61
CA LYS A 363 24.11 17.58 -7.06
C LYS A 363 23.64 18.83 -7.85
N SER A 364 23.03 19.78 -7.16
CA SER A 364 22.46 20.97 -7.84
C SER A 364 23.56 21.94 -8.27
N LYS A 365 23.73 22.09 -9.59
CA LYS A 365 24.68 23.06 -10.15
C LYS A 365 24.37 24.50 -9.69
N SER A 366 23.10 24.87 -9.60
CA SER A 366 22.68 26.20 -9.17
C SER A 366 23.07 26.48 -7.71
N ILE A 367 22.93 25.47 -6.83
CA ILE A 367 23.32 25.59 -5.44
C ILE A 367 24.83 25.64 -5.31
N ASN A 368 25.56 24.77 -6.00
CA ASN A 368 27.03 24.79 -5.99
C ASN A 368 27.58 26.12 -6.53
N MET A 369 27.05 26.65 -7.64
CA MET A 369 27.40 27.98 -8.13
C MET A 369 27.10 29.09 -7.12
N PHE A 370 25.97 28.97 -6.40
CA PHE A 370 25.60 29.93 -5.37
C PHE A 370 26.60 29.93 -4.21
N PHE A 371 27.04 28.74 -3.79
CA PHE A 371 28.06 28.59 -2.74
C PHE A 371 29.46 29.02 -3.20
N GLU A 372 29.84 28.74 -4.43
CA GLU A 372 31.09 29.22 -5.00
C GLU A 372 31.13 30.74 -5.07
N LYS A 373 30.05 31.38 -5.48
CA LYS A 373 29.97 32.86 -5.50
C LYS A 373 29.95 33.46 -4.11
N SER A 374 29.39 32.77 -3.11
CA SER A 374 29.40 33.28 -1.72
C SER A 374 30.74 33.13 -1.02
N LYS A 375 31.62 32.25 -1.50
CA LYS A 375 32.99 32.08 -0.94
C LYS A 375 33.96 33.22 -1.31
N ILE A 376 33.63 34.00 -2.33
CA ILE A 376 34.64 34.84 -2.99
C ILE A 376 34.95 36.15 -2.27
N ASP A 377 34.12 36.71 -1.40
CA ASP A 377 34.40 38.07 -0.92
C ASP A 377 34.07 38.38 0.56
N ALA A 378 33.66 37.42 1.33
CA ALA A 378 33.22 37.71 2.71
C ALA A 378 34.37 37.99 3.73
N MET A 379 35.61 37.69 3.36
CA MET A 379 36.71 37.78 4.34
C MET A 379 37.47 39.09 4.38
N GLU A 380 37.42 39.94 3.33
CA GLU A 380 38.25 41.15 3.26
C GLU A 380 37.57 42.46 3.68
N LYS A 381 36.24 42.46 3.87
CA LYS A 381 35.51 43.70 4.23
C LYS A 381 34.82 43.59 5.60
N ARG A 382 35.60 43.44 6.67
CA ARG A 382 35.04 43.57 8.01
C ARG A 382 34.83 45.06 8.34
N PRO A 383 33.67 45.46 8.85
CA PRO A 383 33.47 46.82 9.33
C PRO A 383 34.41 47.08 10.53
N LEU A 384 34.93 48.29 10.61
CA LEU A 384 35.86 48.71 11.66
C LEU A 384 35.25 48.69 13.07
N LEU A 385 33.91 48.80 13.14
CA LEU A 385 33.12 48.74 14.38
C LEU A 385 32.09 47.64 14.29
N PRO A 386 31.68 47.02 15.41
CA PRO A 386 30.56 46.09 15.42
C PRO A 386 29.30 46.75 14.87
N LEU A 387 28.60 45.99 13.98
CA LEU A 387 27.34 46.47 13.42
C LEU A 387 26.24 46.55 14.50
N ASN A 388 25.48 47.61 14.48
CA ASN A 388 24.28 47.67 15.31
C ASN A 388 23.15 46.81 14.73
N ILE A 389 22.15 46.51 15.52
CA ILE A 389 21.06 45.57 15.14
C ILE A 389 20.30 46.00 13.88
N GLY A 390 20.14 47.32 13.67
CA GLY A 390 19.52 47.85 12.46
C GLY A 390 20.35 47.65 11.20
N GLN A 391 21.67 47.79 11.32
CA GLN A 391 22.61 47.53 10.22
C GLN A 391 22.66 46.05 9.87
N VAL A 392 22.68 45.16 10.86
CA VAL A 392 22.59 43.72 10.66
C VAL A 392 21.27 43.37 9.94
N GLY A 393 20.17 43.97 10.37
CA GLY A 393 18.87 43.78 9.73
C GLY A 393 18.85 44.25 8.27
N LEU A 394 19.42 45.41 7.97
CA LEU A 394 19.53 45.94 6.59
C LEU A 394 20.40 45.04 5.71
N ILE A 395 21.52 44.57 6.18
CA ILE A 395 22.43 43.66 5.48
C ILE A 395 21.67 42.31 5.21
N GLY A 396 21.01 41.80 6.22
CA GLY A 396 20.20 40.56 6.09
C GLY A 396 19.06 40.72 5.13
N GLY A 397 18.30 41.81 5.22
CA GLY A 397 17.17 42.12 4.36
C GLY A 397 17.55 42.46 2.90
N SER A 398 18.75 42.98 2.68
CA SER A 398 19.27 43.27 1.33
C SER A 398 19.66 42.01 0.54
N GLY A 399 19.75 40.87 1.21
CA GLY A 399 20.19 39.61 0.62
C GLY A 399 21.72 39.43 0.57
N LEU A 400 22.49 40.37 1.13
CA LEU A 400 23.98 40.26 1.19
C LEU A 400 24.47 39.04 1.96
N ILE A 401 23.72 38.58 2.97
CA ILE A 401 24.03 37.36 3.74
C ILE A 401 23.25 36.14 3.25
N ASN A 402 22.57 36.23 2.12
CA ASN A 402 21.87 35.07 1.56
C ASN A 402 22.91 34.03 1.13
N GLY A 403 22.76 32.81 1.62
CA GLY A 403 23.63 31.71 1.27
C GLY A 403 23.75 30.67 2.36
N TYR A 404 24.74 29.83 2.18
CA TYR A 404 25.07 28.76 3.09
C TYR A 404 25.99 29.30 4.20
N VAL A 405 25.64 28.98 5.44
CA VAL A 405 26.45 29.24 6.63
C VAL A 405 27.03 27.91 7.09
N ASP A 406 28.37 27.84 7.07
CA ASP A 406 29.12 26.69 7.53
C ASP A 406 29.43 26.88 9.02
N CYS A 407 28.73 26.13 9.85
CA CYS A 407 28.90 26.14 11.31
C CYS A 407 28.45 24.76 11.85
N ASP A 408 28.51 24.56 13.15
CA ASP A 408 28.12 23.32 13.82
C ASP A 408 26.72 22.82 13.41
N THR A 409 25.82 23.74 13.06
CA THR A 409 24.50 23.44 12.46
C THR A 409 24.43 24.11 11.09
N PRO A 410 24.90 23.45 10.02
CA PRO A 410 24.95 24.04 8.69
C PRO A 410 23.56 24.42 8.21
N HIS A 411 23.39 25.62 7.64
CA HIS A 411 22.10 26.12 7.20
C HIS A 411 22.19 27.10 6.02
N VAL A 412 21.10 27.29 5.32
CA VAL A 412 20.96 28.29 4.25
C VAL A 412 20.05 29.41 4.73
N ILE A 413 20.54 30.66 4.66
CA ILE A 413 19.74 31.82 5.01
C ILE A 413 19.25 32.54 3.75
N LYS A 414 17.99 32.98 3.77
CA LYS A 414 17.40 33.88 2.77
C LYS A 414 16.64 35.00 3.47
N GLY A 415 17.18 36.19 3.43
CA GLY A 415 16.56 37.42 3.93
C GLY A 415 15.81 38.16 2.82
N ARG A 416 14.69 38.79 3.16
CA ARG A 416 13.95 39.73 2.29
C ARG A 416 13.25 40.78 3.12
N ILE A 417 13.04 41.96 2.49
CA ILE A 417 12.23 43.04 3.07
C ILE A 417 10.86 43.00 2.40
N ILE A 418 9.80 43.01 3.20
CA ILE A 418 8.42 43.17 2.74
C ILE A 418 7.84 44.48 3.30
N LYS A 419 6.91 45.07 2.56
CA LYS A 419 6.14 46.22 3.04
C LYS A 419 4.86 45.71 3.69
N GLU A 420 4.72 45.97 4.98
CA GLU A 420 3.51 45.70 5.74
C GLU A 420 2.70 47.00 5.89
N VAL A 421 1.42 46.93 5.62
CA VAL A 421 0.50 48.06 5.80
C VAL A 421 -0.30 47.81 7.07
N LYS A 422 -0.10 48.65 8.07
CA LYS A 422 -0.89 48.66 9.30
C LYS A 422 -1.98 49.73 9.21
N ARG A 423 -3.21 49.33 9.30
CA ARG A 423 -4.37 50.23 9.31
C ARG A 423 -4.84 50.39 10.75
N ARG A 424 -5.03 51.62 11.20
CA ARG A 424 -5.60 51.96 12.49
C ARG A 424 -6.73 52.94 12.24
N GLU A 425 -7.91 52.55 12.66
CA GLU A 425 -9.14 53.37 12.56
C GLU A 425 -9.36 54.00 13.92
N ASN A 426 -9.55 55.30 13.96
CA ASN A 426 -9.95 56.03 15.15
C ASN A 426 -11.44 56.38 15.01
N GLU A 427 -12.28 55.59 15.69
CA GLU A 427 -13.75 55.75 15.61
C GLU A 427 -14.24 57.09 16.13
N GLU A 428 -13.53 57.76 17.07
CA GLU A 428 -13.91 59.05 17.64
C GLU A 428 -13.66 60.22 16.68
N GLU A 429 -12.66 60.13 15.83
CA GLU A 429 -12.27 61.20 14.90
C GLU A 429 -12.62 60.86 13.43
N GLY A 430 -13.12 59.66 13.14
CA GLY A 430 -13.43 59.18 11.80
C GLY A 430 -12.22 59.12 10.86
N THR A 431 -11.02 58.97 11.42
CA THR A 431 -9.76 59.00 10.66
C THR A 431 -9.19 57.60 10.52
N LEU A 432 -8.80 57.25 9.28
CA LEU A 432 -8.09 56.00 8.97
C LEU A 432 -6.59 56.33 8.77
N THR A 433 -5.76 55.84 9.68
CA THR A 433 -4.31 55.98 9.55
C THR A 433 -3.70 54.74 8.95
N GLU A 434 -3.07 54.88 7.77
CA GLU A 434 -2.35 53.81 7.09
C GLU A 434 -0.84 54.02 7.29
N THR A 435 -0.21 53.11 8.07
CA THR A 435 1.22 53.15 8.29
C THR A 435 1.91 52.04 7.49
N ARG A 436 2.82 52.41 6.59
CA ARG A 436 3.63 51.43 5.83
C ARG A 436 4.94 51.22 6.52
N VAL A 437 5.18 50.00 6.97
CA VAL A 437 6.39 49.60 7.71
C VAL A 437 7.16 48.55 6.89
N ASN A 438 8.48 48.73 6.80
CA ASN A 438 9.33 47.69 6.24
C ASN A 438 9.56 46.61 7.32
N ARG A 439 9.21 45.37 6.97
CA ARG A 439 9.44 44.20 7.81
C ARG A 439 10.47 43.31 7.17
N MET A 440 11.45 42.87 7.94
CA MET A 440 12.46 41.93 7.51
C MET A 440 12.01 40.51 7.82
N LEU A 441 12.10 39.63 6.84
CA LEU A 441 11.82 38.22 6.99
C LEU A 441 13.07 37.41 6.64
N PHE A 442 13.42 36.46 7.51
CA PHE A 442 14.49 35.53 7.25
C PHE A 442 13.90 34.11 7.20
N ASN A 443 14.19 33.41 6.13
CA ASN A 443 13.94 32.01 6.00
C ASN A 443 15.26 31.27 6.16
N ILE A 444 15.33 30.38 7.12
CA ILE A 444 16.52 29.57 7.41
C ILE A 444 16.17 28.12 7.12
N LEU A 445 16.85 27.52 6.15
CA LEU A 445 16.72 26.10 5.84
C LEU A 445 17.82 25.36 6.62
N THR A 446 17.41 24.60 7.61
CA THR A 446 18.28 23.75 8.43
C THR A 446 18.07 22.27 8.03
N PRO A 447 18.94 21.35 8.46
CA PRO A 447 18.72 19.92 8.34
C PRO A 447 17.40 19.42 8.97
N GLU A 448 16.88 20.14 9.95
CA GLU A 448 15.64 19.82 10.68
C GLU A 448 14.39 20.42 10.03
N GLY A 449 14.53 21.31 9.05
CA GLY A 449 13.42 21.96 8.35
C GLY A 449 13.61 23.47 8.13
N VAL A 450 12.53 24.14 7.71
CA VAL A 450 12.52 25.58 7.46
C VAL A 450 12.10 26.32 8.73
N LYS A 451 12.92 27.26 9.18
CA LYS A 451 12.61 28.20 10.29
C LYS A 451 12.34 29.58 9.69
N HIS A 452 11.31 30.24 10.17
CA HIS A 452 10.96 31.60 9.80
C HIS A 452 11.24 32.54 10.99
N LEU A 453 12.10 33.54 10.76
CA LEU A 453 12.33 34.63 11.69
C LEU A 453 11.73 35.91 11.08
N ALA A 454 10.90 36.59 11.85
CA ALA A 454 10.21 37.81 11.45
C ALA A 454 10.29 38.90 12.53
#